data_e6768fb6699902cc996e65554008c4ab
#
_entry.id   e6768fb6699902cc996e65554008c4ab
#
_cell.length_a   1.000
_cell.length_b   1.000
_cell.length_c   1.000
_cell.angle_alpha   90.00
_cell.angle_beta   90.00
_cell.angle_gamma   90.00
#
_symmetry.space_group_name_H-M   'P 1'
#
loop_
_entity.id
_entity.type
_entity.pdbx_description
1 polymer ?
#
loop_
_entity_poly.entity_id
_entity_poly.type
_entity_poly.pdbx_seq_one_letter_code
_entity_poly.pdbx_strand_id
1 'polypeptide(L)'
;DGLVYPDRTVHTGLLEYKNVYRPARVISYNKESGELVLHNYMDFDDLKDYVKISYELTQDGLVISKGILPEFSVAPHGEGKTNLKINVPENGKCYLKLIYHLKKELPLLDEDHILGFDEIEVSKEDTKCKLAEKWIPKTVVDSELQVNENDTQIHIKGREFAYTIDKRTALFTEMKFAGRELSLIHISEPTRPLYISY
;
A
#
# COMPACT_ATOMS: atom_id res chain seq x y z
N ASP A 1 -20.43 3.25 -17.03
CA ASP A 1 -19.10 3.21 -16.45
C ASP A 1 -18.44 4.60 -16.51
N GLY A 2 -18.71 5.46 -15.53
CA GLY A 2 -18.15 6.80 -15.40
C GLY A 2 -17.29 6.95 -14.16
N LEU A 3 -16.80 8.17 -13.91
CA LEU A 3 -16.03 8.49 -12.71
C LEU A 3 -16.92 8.72 -11.48
N VAL A 4 -18.23 8.86 -11.71
CA VAL A 4 -19.24 9.06 -10.65
C VAL A 4 -20.44 8.15 -10.88
N TYR A 5 -21.10 7.76 -9.80
CA TYR A 5 -22.37 7.05 -9.85
C TYR A 5 -23.53 7.95 -10.31
N PRO A 6 -24.70 7.42 -10.69
CA PRO A 6 -25.86 8.21 -11.06
C PRO A 6 -26.34 9.17 -9.96
N ASP A 7 -26.14 8.83 -8.70
CA ASP A 7 -26.42 9.68 -7.53
C ASP A 7 -25.33 10.73 -7.25
N ARG A 8 -24.33 10.86 -8.14
CA ARG A 8 -23.15 11.73 -8.04
C ARG A 8 -22.16 11.37 -6.94
N THR A 9 -22.27 10.23 -6.31
CA THR A 9 -21.22 9.73 -5.44
C THR A 9 -19.98 9.33 -6.24
N VAL A 10 -18.82 9.43 -5.61
CA VAL A 10 -17.52 9.28 -6.28
C VAL A 10 -17.19 7.80 -6.45
N HIS A 11 -16.82 7.37 -7.63
CA HIS A 11 -16.20 6.06 -7.86
C HIS A 11 -14.78 6.04 -7.33
N THR A 12 -14.30 4.86 -6.91
CA THR A 12 -12.91 4.65 -6.48
C THR A 12 -11.90 5.14 -7.52
N GLY A 13 -12.20 4.95 -8.81
CA GLY A 13 -11.37 5.45 -9.90
C GLY A 13 -11.20 6.96 -9.93
N LEU A 14 -12.19 7.74 -9.48
CA LEU A 14 -12.07 9.20 -9.40
C LEU A 14 -11.13 9.62 -8.25
N LEU A 15 -11.10 8.88 -7.15
CA LEU A 15 -10.15 9.15 -6.06
C LEU A 15 -8.71 8.92 -6.51
N GLU A 16 -8.47 7.85 -7.27
CA GLU A 16 -7.17 7.59 -7.87
C GLU A 16 -6.80 8.64 -8.91
N TYR A 17 -7.74 9.00 -9.78
CA TYR A 17 -7.55 10.07 -10.76
C TYR A 17 -7.16 11.40 -10.11
N LYS A 18 -7.83 11.77 -9.00
CA LYS A 18 -7.47 12.94 -8.19
C LYS A 18 -6.01 12.87 -7.74
N ASN A 19 -5.57 11.73 -7.25
CA ASN A 19 -4.19 11.55 -6.78
C ASN A 19 -3.16 11.58 -7.92
N VAL A 20 -3.53 11.12 -9.12
CA VAL A 20 -2.69 11.25 -10.33
C VAL A 20 -2.43 12.71 -10.69
N TYR A 21 -3.40 13.59 -10.51
CA TYR A 21 -3.30 15.03 -10.79
C TYR A 21 -2.82 15.88 -9.62
N ARG A 22 -2.23 15.29 -8.59
CA ARG A 22 -1.67 16.04 -7.47
C ARG A 22 -0.60 17.03 -7.91
N PRO A 23 -0.50 18.22 -7.28
CA PRO A 23 0.36 19.31 -7.74
C PRO A 23 1.85 19.05 -7.58
N ALA A 24 2.24 18.15 -6.70
CA ALA A 24 3.64 17.82 -6.45
C ALA A 24 3.83 16.30 -6.32
N ARG A 25 5.06 15.84 -6.58
CA ARG A 25 5.47 14.45 -6.38
C ARG A 25 6.85 14.36 -5.78
N VAL A 26 7.03 13.33 -4.95
CA VAL A 26 8.36 12.98 -4.45
C VAL A 26 9.19 12.35 -5.56
N ILE A 27 10.37 12.92 -5.77
CA ILE A 27 11.39 12.37 -6.68
C ILE A 27 12.31 11.44 -5.92
N SER A 28 12.78 11.88 -4.73
CA SER A 28 13.64 11.05 -3.88
C SER A 28 13.54 11.45 -2.43
N TYR A 29 13.77 10.48 -1.55
CA TYR A 29 13.94 10.70 -0.12
C TYR A 29 15.11 9.89 0.41
N ASN A 30 16.07 10.58 1.04
CA ASN A 30 17.20 9.95 1.67
C ASN A 30 16.93 9.79 3.18
N LYS A 31 16.80 8.56 3.63
CA LYS A 31 16.47 8.20 5.04
C LYS A 31 17.54 8.67 6.04
N GLU A 32 18.81 8.69 5.62
CA GLU A 32 19.96 9.01 6.50
C GLU A 32 20.14 10.51 6.68
N SER A 33 20.15 11.25 5.57
CA SER A 33 20.30 12.71 5.61
C SER A 33 19.00 13.44 5.93
N GLY A 34 17.85 12.84 5.63
CA GLY A 34 16.53 13.46 5.66
C GLY A 34 16.27 14.35 4.43
N GLU A 35 17.13 14.33 3.42
CA GLU A 35 16.92 15.11 2.19
C GLU A 35 15.68 14.57 1.44
N LEU A 36 14.73 15.45 1.20
CA LEU A 36 13.52 15.21 0.43
C LEU A 36 13.55 16.12 -0.81
N VAL A 37 13.37 15.52 -1.98
CA VAL A 37 13.29 16.24 -3.26
C VAL A 37 11.87 16.10 -3.80
N LEU A 38 11.23 17.24 -4.08
CA LEU A 38 9.90 17.33 -4.70
C LEU A 38 9.98 17.98 -6.07
N HIS A 39 9.16 17.50 -6.98
CA HIS A 39 8.91 18.16 -8.27
C HIS A 39 7.54 18.83 -8.24
N ASN A 40 7.47 20.07 -8.71
CA ASN A 40 6.24 20.84 -8.88
C ASN A 40 5.68 20.63 -10.29
N TYR A 41 4.46 20.10 -10.38
CA TYR A 41 3.76 19.86 -11.66
C TYR A 41 2.80 20.98 -12.07
N MET A 42 2.74 22.06 -11.28
CA MET A 42 1.91 23.21 -11.64
C MET A 42 2.58 24.06 -12.71
N ASP A 43 1.78 24.73 -13.55
CA ASP A 43 2.26 25.51 -14.68
C ASP A 43 2.64 26.95 -14.31
N PHE A 44 1.98 27.52 -13.29
CA PHE A 44 2.07 28.94 -12.99
C PHE A 44 2.49 29.27 -11.55
N ASP A 45 2.13 28.40 -10.60
CA ASP A 45 2.30 28.69 -9.18
C ASP A 45 3.54 28.03 -8.57
N ASP A 46 4.25 28.77 -7.73
CA ASP A 46 5.27 28.19 -6.86
C ASP A 46 4.60 27.30 -5.82
N LEU A 47 5.21 26.16 -5.50
CA LEU A 47 4.67 25.17 -4.59
C LEU A 47 4.30 25.77 -3.24
N LYS A 48 5.14 26.65 -2.67
CA LYS A 48 4.92 27.30 -1.37
C LYS A 48 3.68 28.20 -1.34
N ASP A 49 3.23 28.73 -2.50
CA ASP A 49 2.12 29.67 -2.57
C ASP A 49 0.77 28.96 -2.68
N TYR A 50 0.78 27.71 -3.14
CA TYR A 50 -0.43 26.93 -3.41
C TYR A 50 -0.62 25.74 -2.46
N VAL A 51 0.45 25.09 -2.00
CA VAL A 51 0.40 23.84 -1.26
C VAL A 51 0.99 23.96 0.14
N LYS A 52 0.27 23.43 1.11
CA LYS A 52 0.78 23.11 2.46
C LYS A 52 0.99 21.59 2.53
N ILE A 53 2.14 21.15 3.01
CA ILE A 53 2.50 19.73 3.05
C ILE A 53 2.53 19.25 4.49
N SER A 54 1.71 18.27 4.83
CA SER A 54 1.82 17.52 6.07
C SER A 54 2.44 16.14 5.83
N TYR A 55 2.96 15.54 6.88
CA TYR A 55 3.49 14.18 6.82
C TYR A 55 2.95 13.31 7.94
N GLU A 56 2.86 12.03 7.67
CA GLU A 56 2.58 10.97 8.63
C GLU A 56 3.61 9.85 8.45
N LEU A 57 4.23 9.43 9.55
CA LEU A 57 5.05 8.22 9.59
C LEU A 57 4.21 7.11 10.21
N THR A 58 4.04 6.03 9.48
CA THR A 58 3.30 4.85 9.96
C THR A 58 4.26 3.70 10.22
N GLN A 59 3.93 2.88 11.21
CA GLN A 59 4.57 1.60 11.51
C GLN A 59 3.48 0.53 11.61
N ASP A 60 3.58 -0.50 10.79
CA ASP A 60 2.61 -1.60 10.73
C ASP A 60 1.14 -1.13 10.63
N GLY A 61 0.91 -0.03 9.88
CA GLY A 61 -0.40 0.59 9.67
C GLY A 61 -0.84 1.59 10.74
N LEU A 62 -0.07 1.78 11.81
CA LEU A 62 -0.38 2.75 12.86
C LEU A 62 0.46 4.02 12.68
N VAL A 63 -0.17 5.19 12.77
CA VAL A 63 0.54 6.47 12.74
C VAL A 63 1.31 6.66 14.04
N ILE A 64 2.64 6.77 13.94
CA ILE A 64 3.54 6.95 15.08
C ILE A 64 4.12 8.37 15.18
N SER A 65 4.13 9.11 14.09
CA SER A 65 4.57 10.50 14.04
C SER A 65 3.85 11.25 12.95
N LYS A 66 3.56 12.53 13.18
CA LYS A 66 2.98 13.43 12.18
C LYS A 66 3.45 14.86 12.39
N GLY A 67 3.42 15.65 11.33
CA GLY A 67 3.79 17.06 11.40
C GLY A 67 3.54 17.77 10.07
N ILE A 68 4.03 19.00 9.99
CA ILE A 68 3.93 19.85 8.80
C ILE A 68 5.34 20.14 8.34
N LEU A 69 5.60 20.05 7.03
CA LEU A 69 6.85 20.47 6.44
C LEU A 69 6.96 22.00 6.46
N PRO A 70 8.16 22.55 6.74
CA PRO A 70 8.42 23.95 6.50
C PRO A 70 8.17 24.31 5.03
N GLU A 71 7.66 25.49 4.79
CA GLU A 71 7.46 26.00 3.44
C GLU A 71 8.80 26.18 2.73
N PHE A 72 8.87 25.75 1.48
CA PHE A 72 10.01 25.95 0.62
C PHE A 72 9.58 26.16 -0.82
N SER A 73 10.34 26.99 -1.54
CA SER A 73 10.03 27.37 -2.91
C SER A 73 10.41 26.25 -3.87
N VAL A 74 9.47 25.91 -4.75
CA VAL A 74 9.70 25.05 -5.92
C VAL A 74 8.98 25.70 -7.09
N ALA A 75 9.75 26.25 -8.01
CA ALA A 75 9.19 26.92 -9.19
C ALA A 75 8.36 25.96 -10.05
N PRO A 76 7.42 26.47 -10.87
CA PRO A 76 6.68 25.67 -11.82
C PRO A 76 7.59 24.77 -12.66
N HIS A 77 7.21 23.49 -12.81
CA HIS A 77 7.97 22.44 -13.49
C HIS A 77 9.42 22.23 -12.95
N GLY A 78 9.72 22.80 -11.79
CA GLY A 78 11.03 22.70 -11.16
C GLY A 78 11.09 21.62 -10.08
N GLU A 79 12.31 21.38 -9.61
CA GLU A 79 12.60 20.55 -8.45
C GLU A 79 13.09 21.40 -7.28
N GLY A 80 12.66 21.05 -6.09
CA GLY A 80 13.10 21.70 -4.86
C GLY A 80 13.49 20.70 -3.80
N LYS A 81 14.43 21.12 -2.95
CA LYS A 81 14.96 20.30 -1.87
C LYS A 81 14.57 20.88 -0.52
N THR A 82 14.19 20.00 0.39
CA THR A 82 13.96 20.34 1.80
C THR A 82 14.53 19.23 2.68
N ASN A 83 14.55 19.46 3.99
CA ASN A 83 15.03 18.46 4.94
C ASN A 83 13.91 18.03 5.87
N LEU A 84 13.62 16.73 5.89
CA LEU A 84 12.68 16.09 6.79
C LEU A 84 13.37 14.93 7.52
N LYS A 85 13.95 15.22 8.68
CA LYS A 85 14.51 14.18 9.54
C LYS A 85 13.42 13.56 10.39
N ILE A 86 13.15 12.29 10.16
CA ILE A 86 12.23 11.48 10.92
C ILE A 86 12.98 10.34 11.63
N ASN A 87 12.54 9.99 12.83
CA ASN A 87 13.08 8.84 13.53
C ASN A 87 12.31 7.58 13.10
N VAL A 88 12.90 6.81 12.18
CA VAL A 88 12.30 5.56 11.70
C VAL A 88 12.63 4.43 12.69
N PRO A 89 11.62 3.72 13.23
CA PRO A 89 11.82 2.55 14.09
C PRO A 89 12.68 1.47 13.42
N GLU A 90 13.39 0.71 14.26
CA GLU A 90 14.23 -0.40 13.76
C GLU A 90 13.40 -1.61 13.34
N ASN A 91 12.20 -1.75 13.88
CA ASN A 91 11.31 -2.88 13.63
C ASN A 91 10.02 -2.40 12.97
N GLY A 92 9.34 -3.31 12.27
CA GLY A 92 8.05 -3.02 11.64
C GLY A 92 8.17 -2.44 10.23
N LYS A 93 7.07 -2.47 9.51
CA LYS A 93 6.97 -1.90 8.17
C LYS A 93 6.61 -0.42 8.29
N CYS A 94 7.53 0.45 7.88
CA CYS A 94 7.37 1.88 8.03
C CYS A 94 7.17 2.56 6.68
N TYR A 95 6.17 3.44 6.62
CA TYR A 95 5.89 4.29 5.47
C TYR A 95 5.84 5.75 5.88
N LEU A 96 6.44 6.60 5.07
CA LEU A 96 6.31 8.03 5.13
C LEU A 96 5.28 8.48 4.10
N LYS A 97 4.17 9.03 4.57
CA LYS A 97 3.12 9.60 3.73
C LYS A 97 3.21 11.11 3.77
N LEU A 98 3.31 11.73 2.60
CA LEU A 98 3.23 13.18 2.43
C LEU A 98 1.86 13.52 1.87
N ILE A 99 1.15 14.44 2.51
CA ILE A 99 -0.20 14.85 2.14
C ILE A 99 -0.16 16.30 1.69
N TYR A 100 -0.63 16.55 0.48
CA TYR A 100 -0.68 17.87 -0.13
C TYR A 100 -2.04 18.51 0.12
N HIS A 101 -2.05 19.64 0.84
CA HIS A 101 -3.26 20.38 1.15
C HIS A 101 -3.28 21.70 0.39
N LEU A 102 -4.47 22.13 -0.02
CA LEU A 102 -4.67 23.46 -0.56
C LEU A 102 -4.37 24.51 0.51
N LYS A 103 -3.52 25.49 0.20
CA LYS A 103 -3.07 26.50 1.17
C LYS A 103 -4.06 27.63 1.39
N LYS A 104 -4.84 27.97 0.37
CA LYS A 104 -5.82 29.07 0.40
C LYS A 104 -7.13 28.62 -0.20
N GLU A 105 -8.23 29.08 0.36
CA GLU A 105 -9.56 28.83 -0.20
C GLU A 105 -9.67 29.25 -1.67
N LEU A 106 -10.31 28.42 -2.48
CA LEU A 106 -10.70 28.65 -3.86
C LEU A 106 -12.22 28.61 -4.01
N PRO A 107 -12.81 29.14 -5.10
CA PRO A 107 -14.27 29.25 -5.26
C PRO A 107 -15.09 27.96 -5.04
N LEU A 108 -14.47 26.80 -5.15
CA LEU A 108 -15.14 25.48 -5.01
C LEU A 108 -14.39 24.52 -4.06
N LEU A 109 -13.33 24.99 -3.43
CA LEU A 109 -12.48 24.17 -2.57
C LEU A 109 -12.11 24.95 -1.32
N ASP A 110 -12.39 24.37 -0.17
CA ASP A 110 -12.04 24.96 1.12
C ASP A 110 -10.51 24.92 1.36
N GLU A 111 -10.01 25.81 2.20
CA GLU A 111 -8.66 25.72 2.75
C GLU A 111 -8.44 24.33 3.38
N ASP A 112 -7.21 23.83 3.32
CA ASP A 112 -6.84 22.48 3.76
C ASP A 112 -7.46 21.31 2.96
N HIS A 113 -8.16 21.57 1.84
CA HIS A 113 -8.63 20.51 0.98
C HIS A 113 -7.45 19.62 0.52
N ILE A 114 -7.57 18.31 0.68
CA ILE A 114 -6.52 17.36 0.27
C ILE A 114 -6.47 17.28 -1.25
N LEU A 115 -5.36 17.68 -1.84
CA LEU A 115 -5.11 17.64 -3.29
C LEU A 115 -4.58 16.26 -3.74
N GLY A 116 -3.88 15.56 -2.87
CA GLY A 116 -3.32 14.24 -3.12
C GLY A 116 -2.26 13.89 -2.10
N PHE A 117 -1.58 12.77 -2.30
CA PHE A 117 -0.51 12.30 -1.41
C PHE A 117 0.54 11.47 -2.15
N ASP A 118 1.72 11.35 -1.55
CA ASP A 118 2.74 10.35 -1.86
C ASP A 118 2.99 9.46 -0.65
N GLU A 119 3.33 8.20 -0.89
CA GLU A 119 3.70 7.27 0.16
C GLU A 119 5.00 6.55 -0.21
N ILE A 120 5.97 6.56 0.71
CA ILE A 120 7.32 6.04 0.48
C ILE A 120 7.64 5.02 1.57
N GLU A 121 8.10 3.84 1.20
CA GLU A 121 8.61 2.86 2.15
C GLU A 121 9.96 3.35 2.72
N VAL A 122 9.98 3.54 4.05
CA VAL A 122 11.18 3.99 4.79
C VAL A 122 11.68 2.94 5.78
N SER A 123 11.13 1.74 5.77
CA SER A 123 11.54 0.63 6.63
C SER A 123 13.05 0.39 6.57
N LYS A 124 13.67 0.01 7.70
CA LYS A 124 15.04 -0.48 7.72
C LYS A 124 15.09 -1.90 7.15
N GLU A 125 16.14 -2.25 6.42
CA GLU A 125 16.20 -3.43 5.55
C GLU A 125 15.93 -4.79 6.20
N ASP A 126 16.23 -4.95 7.48
CA ASP A 126 16.16 -6.24 8.19
C ASP A 126 14.78 -6.63 8.72
N THR A 127 13.76 -5.82 8.53
CA THR A 127 12.47 -6.02 9.21
C THR A 127 11.65 -7.15 8.62
N LYS A 128 11.79 -7.41 7.33
CA LYS A 128 11.04 -8.48 6.63
C LYS A 128 11.44 -9.88 7.13
N CYS A 129 12.73 -10.10 7.38
CA CYS A 129 13.23 -11.38 7.88
C CYS A 129 12.85 -11.62 9.35
N LYS A 130 12.93 -10.60 10.20
CA LYS A 130 12.63 -10.73 11.65
C LYS A 130 11.16 -11.04 11.93
N LEU A 131 10.24 -10.47 11.16
CA LEU A 131 8.82 -10.81 11.25
C LEU A 131 8.57 -12.26 10.79
N ALA A 132 9.14 -12.68 9.67
CA ALA A 132 9.02 -14.04 9.18
C ALA A 132 9.60 -15.05 10.20
N GLU A 133 10.77 -14.77 10.79
CA GLU A 133 11.38 -15.60 11.84
C GLU A 133 10.52 -15.70 13.11
N LYS A 134 9.77 -14.66 13.45
CA LYS A 134 8.87 -14.67 14.60
C LYS A 134 7.63 -15.54 14.36
N TRP A 135 7.17 -15.63 13.10
CA TRP A 135 5.95 -16.36 12.73
C TRP A 135 6.25 -17.78 12.25
N ILE A 136 7.46 -18.04 11.75
CA ILE A 136 7.90 -19.40 11.39
C ILE A 136 8.47 -20.06 12.65
N PRO A 137 7.84 -21.13 13.14
CA PRO A 137 8.40 -21.85 14.29
C PRO A 137 9.81 -22.34 13.97
N LYS A 138 10.78 -22.00 14.83
CA LYS A 138 12.20 -22.38 14.67
C LYS A 138 12.44 -23.89 14.76
N THR A 139 11.48 -24.64 15.23
CA THR A 139 11.48 -26.09 15.21
C THR A 139 10.71 -26.56 13.99
N VAL A 140 11.43 -26.82 12.91
CA VAL A 140 10.94 -27.77 11.91
C VAL A 140 10.89 -29.11 12.63
N VAL A 141 9.72 -29.47 13.14
CA VAL A 141 9.48 -30.85 13.56
C VAL A 141 9.59 -31.63 12.28
N ASP A 142 10.55 -32.55 12.25
CA ASP A 142 10.80 -33.45 11.13
C ASP A 142 9.56 -34.34 10.94
N SER A 143 8.53 -33.77 10.33
CA SER A 143 7.30 -34.46 9.97
C SER A 143 7.43 -34.76 8.50
N GLU A 144 7.53 -36.04 8.16
CA GLU A 144 7.55 -36.50 6.78
C GLU A 144 6.35 -35.91 6.02
N LEU A 145 6.63 -35.01 5.10
CA LEU A 145 5.65 -34.52 4.15
C LEU A 145 5.37 -35.64 3.15
N GLN A 146 4.15 -36.14 3.13
CA GLN A 146 3.73 -37.15 2.17
C GLN A 146 3.10 -36.45 0.97
N VAL A 147 3.67 -36.63 -0.20
CA VAL A 147 3.13 -36.11 -1.45
C VAL A 147 2.78 -37.29 -2.35
N ASN A 148 1.51 -37.44 -2.68
CA ASN A 148 1.00 -38.42 -3.62
C ASN A 148 0.39 -37.71 -4.82
N GLU A 149 0.80 -38.11 -6.01
CA GLU A 149 0.37 -37.51 -7.26
C GLU A 149 -0.28 -38.55 -8.14
N ASN A 150 -1.40 -38.20 -8.74
CA ASN A 150 -2.04 -38.98 -9.81
C ASN A 150 -2.20 -38.12 -11.09
N ASP A 151 -2.89 -38.60 -12.11
CA ASP A 151 -3.05 -37.88 -13.37
C ASP A 151 -3.78 -36.54 -13.25
N THR A 152 -4.66 -36.40 -12.27
CA THR A 152 -5.56 -35.25 -12.13
C THR A 152 -5.33 -34.45 -10.87
N GLN A 153 -4.72 -34.98 -9.82
CA GLN A 153 -4.61 -34.38 -8.50
C GLN A 153 -3.25 -34.58 -7.86
N ILE A 154 -2.89 -33.64 -6.98
CA ILE A 154 -1.75 -33.72 -6.06
C ILE A 154 -2.32 -33.69 -4.65
N HIS A 155 -2.03 -34.73 -3.87
CA HIS A 155 -2.39 -34.83 -2.46
C HIS A 155 -1.16 -34.59 -1.59
N ILE A 156 -1.22 -33.60 -0.74
CA ILE A 156 -0.14 -33.21 0.18
C ILE A 156 -0.65 -33.43 1.60
N LYS A 157 0.01 -34.29 2.37
CA LYS A 157 -0.34 -34.59 3.75
C LYS A 157 0.84 -34.31 4.68
N GLY A 158 0.63 -33.45 5.65
CA GLY A 158 1.52 -33.22 6.79
C GLY A 158 0.92 -33.72 8.09
N ARG A 159 1.55 -33.39 9.20
CA ARG A 159 1.14 -33.88 10.53
C ARG A 159 -0.30 -33.49 10.90
N GLU A 160 -0.70 -32.25 10.63
CA GLU A 160 -2.00 -31.70 11.03
C GLU A 160 -2.79 -31.14 9.85
N PHE A 161 -2.27 -31.26 8.63
CA PHE A 161 -2.94 -30.74 7.44
C PHE A 161 -2.97 -31.75 6.31
N ALA A 162 -3.97 -31.60 5.44
CA ALA A 162 -4.06 -32.30 4.16
C ALA A 162 -4.64 -31.35 3.12
N TYR A 163 -3.97 -31.28 1.97
CA TYR A 163 -4.37 -30.45 0.84
C TYR A 163 -4.51 -31.31 -0.41
N THR A 164 -5.50 -31.02 -1.23
CA THR A 164 -5.67 -31.60 -2.55
C THR A 164 -5.73 -30.49 -3.57
N ILE A 165 -4.88 -30.58 -4.60
CA ILE A 165 -4.79 -29.62 -5.71
C ILE A 165 -5.21 -30.32 -6.99
N ASP A 166 -6.13 -29.73 -7.76
CA ASP A 166 -6.47 -30.17 -9.10
C ASP A 166 -5.41 -29.65 -10.09
N LYS A 167 -4.77 -30.57 -10.82
CA LYS A 167 -3.66 -30.24 -11.76
C LYS A 167 -4.11 -29.47 -12.99
N ARG A 168 -5.36 -29.60 -13.38
CA ARG A 168 -5.90 -28.92 -14.56
C ARG A 168 -6.20 -27.45 -14.29
N THR A 169 -6.74 -27.16 -13.09
CA THR A 169 -7.13 -25.82 -12.72
C THR A 169 -6.09 -25.10 -11.85
N ALA A 170 -5.13 -25.83 -11.30
CA ALA A 170 -4.17 -25.40 -10.29
C ALA A 170 -4.83 -24.82 -9.00
N LEU A 171 -6.07 -25.21 -8.73
CA LEU A 171 -6.83 -24.79 -7.56
C LEU A 171 -6.85 -25.86 -6.47
N PHE A 172 -6.92 -25.43 -5.22
CA PHE A 172 -7.19 -26.34 -4.12
C PHE A 172 -8.63 -26.86 -4.21
N THR A 173 -8.81 -28.17 -4.21
CA THR A 173 -10.12 -28.82 -4.14
C THR A 173 -10.50 -29.24 -2.72
N GLU A 174 -9.49 -29.38 -1.86
CA GLU A 174 -9.69 -29.73 -0.46
C GLU A 174 -8.56 -29.15 0.38
N MET A 175 -8.89 -28.55 1.52
CA MET A 175 -7.94 -28.14 2.54
C MET A 175 -8.46 -28.53 3.92
N LYS A 176 -7.67 -29.33 4.64
CA LYS A 176 -7.96 -29.73 6.02
C LYS A 176 -6.82 -29.28 6.93
N PHE A 177 -7.17 -28.80 8.11
CA PHE A 177 -6.23 -28.47 9.18
C PHE A 177 -6.77 -28.92 10.53
N ALA A 178 -5.96 -29.62 11.30
CA ALA A 178 -6.34 -30.18 12.62
C ALA A 178 -7.66 -30.95 12.57
N GLY A 179 -7.90 -31.75 11.53
CA GLY A 179 -9.09 -32.54 11.32
C GLY A 179 -10.36 -31.76 10.89
N ARG A 180 -10.24 -30.43 10.72
CA ARG A 180 -11.33 -29.58 10.24
C ARG A 180 -11.13 -29.24 8.78
N GLU A 181 -12.21 -29.32 8.01
CA GLU A 181 -12.24 -28.88 6.63
C GLU A 181 -12.32 -27.36 6.58
N LEU A 182 -11.41 -26.73 5.82
CA LEU A 182 -11.43 -25.31 5.56
C LEU A 182 -12.29 -25.05 4.33
N SER A 183 -13.22 -24.10 4.44
CA SER A 183 -14.09 -23.75 3.33
C SER A 183 -13.30 -23.18 2.16
N LEU A 184 -13.48 -23.73 0.97
CA LEU A 184 -12.87 -23.26 -0.28
C LEU A 184 -13.28 -21.82 -0.63
N ILE A 185 -14.41 -21.35 -0.12
CA ILE A 185 -14.89 -19.97 -0.30
C ILE A 185 -13.93 -18.94 0.32
N HIS A 186 -13.19 -19.34 1.37
CA HIS A 186 -12.21 -18.47 2.03
C HIS A 186 -10.81 -18.54 1.42
N ILE A 187 -10.57 -19.44 0.48
CA ILE A 187 -9.25 -19.72 -0.08
C ILE A 187 -9.10 -19.17 -1.49
N SER A 188 -10.16 -19.19 -2.27
CA SER A 188 -10.25 -18.52 -3.56
C SER A 188 -11.48 -17.64 -3.54
N GLU A 189 -11.30 -16.32 -3.57
CA GLU A 189 -12.41 -15.48 -3.99
C GLU A 189 -12.84 -15.98 -5.38
N PRO A 190 -14.10 -16.44 -5.54
CA PRO A 190 -14.60 -16.66 -6.87
C PRO A 190 -14.49 -15.30 -7.56
N THR A 191 -13.61 -15.20 -8.54
CA THR A 191 -13.70 -14.12 -9.50
C THR A 191 -15.13 -14.17 -10.01
N ARG A 192 -15.96 -13.27 -9.49
CA ARG A 192 -17.33 -13.11 -10.01
C ARG A 192 -17.17 -12.91 -11.50
N PRO A 193 -17.74 -13.77 -12.35
CA PRO A 193 -17.83 -13.43 -13.75
C PRO A 193 -18.56 -12.10 -13.77
N LEU A 194 -17.91 -11.09 -14.33
CA LEU A 194 -18.55 -9.83 -14.65
C LEU A 194 -19.63 -10.18 -15.70
N TYR A 195 -20.85 -10.42 -15.21
CA TYR A 195 -21.99 -10.42 -16.10
C TYR A 195 -22.13 -8.98 -16.60
N ILE A 196 -21.67 -8.75 -17.81
CA ILE A 196 -22.04 -7.58 -18.57
C ILE A 196 -23.53 -7.77 -18.87
N SER A 197 -24.38 -7.12 -18.09
CA SER A 197 -25.77 -6.97 -18.45
C SER A 197 -25.82 -5.91 -19.55
N TYR A 198 -26.30 -6.32 -20.72
CA TYR A 198 -26.65 -5.43 -21.82
C TYR A 198 -27.85 -4.56 -21.45
#